data_1f6ca0c5b5b41b32da1e3f826de7a545
#
_entry.id   1f6ca0c5b5b41b32da1e3f826de7a545
#
_cell.length_a   1.000
_cell.length_b   1.000
_cell.length_c   1.000
_cell.angle_alpha   90.00
_cell.angle_beta   90.00
_cell.angle_gamma   90.00
#
_symmetry.space_group_name_H-M   'P 1'
#
loop_
_entity.id
_entity.type
_entity.pdbx_description
1 polymer ?
#
loop_
_entity_poly.entity_id
_entity_poly.type
_entity_poly.pdbx_seq_one_letter_code
_entity_poly.pdbx_strand_id
1 'polypeptide(L)'
;MEICLSAGTSASDDGVAQMATQSDGTNDRAELREPDFTTRRGYRGDREYNMPAPLLLETHYQGHTLVVRPVGDLTPESHARLRDGLLKYAAEEPPEIVVDLANMRVAIASLLTVFPTVRNRINDWPGVPLVLAGARQPLRTLLDTSAVPRLVPTYPSVGEALQALEAAPRRRRCQVELTCDPASAQLVRRLVKQTSHEWRVPGTVVDAAVVVASELTDNMVYHARSDGWLRLELRGNRFTVAVADADTRPPQLRVPGQRGVGGRGLVLVDKLSRTWGTAPQSSGGKVVWALLTVPPARRPAR
;
A
#
# COMPACT_ATOMS: atom_id res chain seq x y z
N MET A 1 7.56 28.27 0.70
CA MET A 1 6.66 29.10 1.48
C MET A 1 5.75 28.14 2.21
N GLU A 2 6.15 27.81 3.43
CA GLU A 2 5.43 26.97 4.37
C GLU A 2 4.26 27.76 4.94
N ILE A 3 3.10 27.14 5.04
CA ILE A 3 2.07 27.60 5.97
C ILE A 3 1.71 26.43 6.86
N CYS A 4 2.24 26.50 8.05
CA CYS A 4 1.88 25.74 9.24
C CYS A 4 0.78 26.50 9.98
N LEU A 5 -0.26 25.82 10.49
CA LEU A 5 -1.11 26.25 11.62
C LEU A 5 -1.73 24.97 12.18
N SER A 6 -1.27 24.46 13.24
CA SER A 6 -1.33 24.54 14.70
C SER A 6 -2.72 24.60 15.31
N ALA A 7 -2.96 23.56 16.12
CA ALA A 7 -3.40 23.51 17.50
C ALA A 7 -4.88 23.71 17.83
N GLY A 8 -5.35 22.82 18.70
CA GLY A 8 -6.53 22.99 19.53
C GLY A 8 -6.68 21.82 20.49
N THR A 9 -6.00 21.91 21.63
CA THR A 9 -6.14 21.13 22.86
C THR A 9 -7.49 21.41 23.54
N SER A 10 -8.14 20.41 24.14
CA SER A 10 -8.60 20.52 25.53
C SER A 10 -9.04 19.18 26.11
N ALA A 11 -8.60 18.99 27.34
CA ALA A 11 -8.84 17.90 28.26
C ALA A 11 -10.15 18.09 29.06
N SER A 12 -10.58 17.02 29.68
CA SER A 12 -11.12 16.83 31.05
C SER A 12 -11.88 15.52 31.07
N ASP A 13 -11.55 14.56 31.86
CA ASP A 13 -11.43 14.34 33.30
C ASP A 13 -12.72 13.80 33.91
N ASP A 14 -12.53 12.88 34.88
CA ASP A 14 -13.47 12.27 35.85
C ASP A 14 -14.39 11.13 35.36
N GLY A 15 -14.43 9.96 35.99
CA GLY A 15 -14.50 9.59 37.35
C GLY A 15 -14.68 8.10 37.61
N VAL A 16 -13.95 7.66 38.52
CA VAL A 16 -14.07 6.62 39.56
C VAL A 16 -15.41 5.89 39.69
N ALA A 17 -15.36 4.54 39.79
CA ALA A 17 -15.98 3.80 40.91
C ALA A 17 -15.51 2.33 40.94
N GLN A 18 -14.91 2.00 42.07
CA GLN A 18 -14.68 0.66 42.60
C GLN A 18 -16.00 0.01 43.00
N MET A 19 -16.11 -1.30 42.82
CA MET A 19 -16.81 -2.13 43.83
C MET A 19 -16.28 -3.57 43.79
N ALA A 20 -15.69 -3.92 44.92
CA ALA A 20 -15.32 -5.28 45.27
C ALA A 20 -16.55 -6.01 45.88
N THR A 21 -16.68 -7.30 45.61
CA THR A 21 -17.30 -8.23 46.58
C THR A 21 -16.61 -9.60 46.48
N GLN A 22 -16.15 -10.03 47.63
CA GLN A 22 -15.72 -11.36 48.02
C GLN A 22 -16.90 -12.33 48.20
N SER A 23 -16.67 -13.61 47.97
CA SER A 23 -17.09 -14.76 48.84
C SER A 23 -16.51 -16.02 48.21
N ASP A 24 -15.58 -16.64 48.81
CA ASP A 24 -15.61 -17.70 49.81
C ASP A 24 -16.12 -19.08 49.34
N GLY A 25 -15.17 -20.04 49.36
CA GLY A 25 -15.30 -21.34 50.03
C GLY A 25 -15.76 -22.52 49.16
N THR A 26 -14.94 -23.46 48.83
CA THR A 26 -14.81 -24.73 49.53
C THR A 26 -13.95 -25.72 48.76
N ASN A 27 -13.09 -26.29 49.52
CA ASN A 27 -12.16 -27.39 49.37
C ASN A 27 -12.91 -28.67 48.93
N ASP A 28 -12.40 -29.35 47.86
CA ASP A 28 -12.52 -30.82 47.81
C ASP A 28 -11.32 -31.42 47.11
N ARG A 29 -10.54 -32.17 47.91
CA ARG A 29 -9.39 -32.96 47.49
C ARG A 29 -9.90 -34.26 46.90
N ALA A 30 -9.63 -34.51 45.65
CA ALA A 30 -9.62 -35.85 45.11
C ALA A 30 -8.22 -36.17 44.55
N GLU A 31 -7.50 -36.97 45.34
CA GLU A 31 -6.25 -37.64 44.94
C GLU A 31 -6.55 -38.56 43.73
N LEU A 32 -5.94 -38.29 42.59
CA LEU A 32 -5.83 -39.28 41.51
C LEU A 32 -4.36 -39.61 41.31
N ARG A 33 -4.05 -40.83 41.61
CA ARG A 33 -2.76 -41.56 41.46
C ARG A 33 -2.20 -41.39 40.04
N GLU A 34 -0.95 -41.02 39.98
CA GLU A 34 -0.11 -41.14 38.78
C GLU A 34 0.11 -42.63 38.42
N PRO A 35 0.00 -43.02 37.14
CA PRO A 35 0.54 -44.27 36.69
C PRO A 35 2.03 -44.12 36.33
N ASP A 36 2.83 -44.90 37.04
CA ASP A 36 4.25 -45.16 36.80
C ASP A 36 4.45 -45.78 35.38
N PHE A 37 5.14 -45.03 34.49
CA PHE A 37 5.68 -45.53 33.22
C PHE A 37 7.21 -45.47 33.22
N THR A 38 7.80 -46.29 34.06
CA THR A 38 9.20 -46.70 33.89
C THR A 38 9.25 -47.82 32.85
N THR A 39 10.15 -47.70 31.89
CA THR A 39 10.68 -48.66 30.94
C THR A 39 9.92 -48.83 29.62
N ARG A 40 10.37 -48.09 28.60
CA ARG A 40 10.69 -48.70 27.30
C ARG A 40 11.85 -48.02 26.59
N ARG A 41 12.84 -48.84 26.33
CA ARG A 41 14.05 -48.66 25.53
C ARG A 41 13.87 -47.86 24.24
N GLY A 42 14.77 -46.90 24.06
CA GLY A 42 15.55 -46.69 22.84
C GLY A 42 14.82 -46.51 21.52
N TYR A 43 14.44 -45.27 21.20
CA TYR A 43 14.48 -44.78 19.85
C TYR A 43 15.30 -43.48 19.86
N ARG A 44 16.61 -43.64 19.61
CA ARG A 44 17.47 -42.53 19.20
C ARG A 44 17.07 -42.17 17.77
N GLY A 45 16.39 -41.08 17.63
CA GLY A 45 16.08 -40.43 16.39
C GLY A 45 15.86 -38.97 16.70
N ASP A 46 16.95 -38.24 16.97
CA ASP A 46 16.95 -36.77 17.07
C ASP A 46 16.57 -36.17 15.71
N ARG A 47 15.30 -36.26 15.37
CA ARG A 47 14.67 -35.24 14.53
C ARG A 47 14.10 -34.23 15.51
N GLU A 48 14.92 -33.23 15.86
CA GLU A 48 14.36 -31.97 16.29
C GLU A 48 13.31 -31.59 15.26
N TYR A 49 12.04 -31.71 15.62
CA TYR A 49 10.95 -31.09 14.90
C TYR A 49 11.18 -29.60 15.07
N ASN A 50 11.99 -29.04 14.16
CA ASN A 50 12.20 -27.60 14.07
C ASN A 50 10.87 -26.99 13.63
N MET A 51 10.00 -26.74 14.61
CA MET A 51 8.75 -26.03 14.38
C MET A 51 9.09 -24.71 13.68
N PRO A 52 8.46 -24.41 12.52
CA PRO A 52 8.78 -23.18 11.83
C PRO A 52 8.56 -21.98 12.75
N ALA A 53 9.57 -21.15 12.89
CA ALA A 53 9.44 -19.95 13.69
C ALA A 53 8.37 -19.02 13.10
N PRO A 54 7.47 -18.46 13.93
CA PRO A 54 6.42 -17.58 13.44
C PRO A 54 7.06 -16.38 12.72
N LEU A 55 6.52 -16.03 11.56
CA LEU A 55 6.99 -14.86 10.81
C LEU A 55 6.52 -13.59 11.50
N LEU A 56 7.46 -12.77 11.94
CA LEU A 56 7.23 -11.44 12.49
C LEU A 56 7.66 -10.38 11.48
N LEU A 57 7.03 -9.23 11.50
CA LEU A 57 7.38 -8.07 10.66
C LEU A 57 7.86 -6.95 11.58
N GLU A 58 9.16 -6.72 11.59
CA GLU A 58 9.77 -5.58 12.25
C GLU A 58 9.83 -4.42 11.27
N THR A 59 9.61 -3.20 11.76
CA THR A 59 9.64 -2.00 10.91
C THR A 59 10.43 -0.89 11.57
N HIS A 60 11.17 -0.15 10.78
CA HIS A 60 11.81 1.10 11.17
C HIS A 60 11.96 2.02 9.97
N TYR A 61 12.13 3.31 10.22
CA TYR A 61 12.48 4.26 9.18
C TYR A 61 13.99 4.47 9.11
N GLN A 62 14.51 4.46 7.88
CA GLN A 62 15.89 4.89 7.60
C GLN A 62 15.81 6.09 6.64
N GLY A 63 16.00 7.29 7.18
CA GLY A 63 15.63 8.53 6.49
C GLY A 63 14.12 8.58 6.23
N HIS A 64 13.73 8.65 4.98
CA HIS A 64 12.32 8.65 4.55
C HIS A 64 11.82 7.28 4.12
N THR A 65 12.68 6.28 4.04
CA THR A 65 12.35 4.94 3.56
C THR A 65 11.88 4.06 4.70
N LEU A 66 10.74 3.39 4.53
CA LEU A 66 10.28 2.37 5.46
C LEU A 66 11.02 1.06 5.17
N VAL A 67 11.80 0.59 6.13
CA VAL A 67 12.44 -0.73 6.09
C VAL A 67 11.55 -1.71 6.83
N VAL A 68 11.09 -2.74 6.13
CA VAL A 68 10.32 -3.85 6.69
C VAL A 68 11.22 -5.08 6.72
N ARG A 69 11.45 -5.65 7.91
CA ARG A 69 12.28 -6.83 8.12
C ARG A 69 11.42 -8.01 8.56
N PRO A 70 11.11 -8.95 7.67
CA PRO A 70 10.53 -10.21 8.05
C PRO A 70 11.56 -11.06 8.83
N VAL A 71 11.18 -11.53 10.02
CA VAL A 71 12.01 -12.39 10.87
C VAL A 71 11.29 -13.72 11.09
N GLY A 72 11.92 -14.84 10.75
CA GLY A 72 11.34 -16.18 10.88
C GLY A 72 11.13 -16.89 9.56
N ASP A 73 10.19 -17.85 9.53
CA ASP A 73 9.98 -18.73 8.40
C ASP A 73 8.79 -18.29 7.55
N LEU A 74 9.02 -18.12 6.24
CA LEU A 74 7.95 -17.95 5.27
C LEU A 74 7.41 -19.34 4.90
N THR A 75 6.22 -19.64 5.40
CA THR A 75 5.46 -20.86 5.18
C THR A 75 4.15 -20.53 4.46
N PRO A 76 3.40 -21.53 3.96
CA PRO A 76 2.06 -21.29 3.41
C PRO A 76 1.13 -20.54 4.37
N GLU A 77 1.21 -20.82 5.67
CA GLU A 77 0.39 -20.20 6.71
C GLU A 77 0.79 -18.73 6.95
N SER A 78 2.09 -18.41 6.93
CA SER A 78 2.60 -17.06 7.14
C SER A 78 2.61 -16.19 5.86
N HIS A 79 2.38 -16.80 4.68
CA HIS A 79 2.36 -16.10 3.39
C HIS A 79 1.32 -14.97 3.33
N ALA A 80 0.09 -15.25 3.82
CA ALA A 80 -0.95 -14.24 3.88
C ALA A 80 -0.59 -13.10 4.83
N ARG A 81 0.00 -13.40 5.99
CA ARG A 81 0.47 -12.39 6.96
C ARG A 81 1.50 -11.44 6.35
N LEU A 82 2.49 -11.98 5.62
CA LEU A 82 3.50 -11.16 4.94
C LEU A 82 2.86 -10.27 3.87
N ARG A 83 1.99 -10.85 3.03
CA ARG A 83 1.27 -10.11 1.99
C ARG A 83 0.47 -8.95 2.58
N ASP A 84 -0.37 -9.25 3.56
CA ASP A 84 -1.31 -8.29 4.14
C ASP A 84 -0.58 -7.22 4.96
N GLY A 85 0.51 -7.59 5.65
CA GLY A 85 1.39 -6.65 6.34
C GLY A 85 2.04 -5.66 5.37
N LEU A 86 2.62 -6.14 4.27
CA LEU A 86 3.22 -5.26 3.26
C LEU A 86 2.19 -4.35 2.58
N LEU A 87 0.98 -4.86 2.31
CA LEU A 87 -0.12 -4.06 1.75
C LEU A 87 -0.59 -2.99 2.75
N LYS A 88 -0.68 -3.33 4.03
CA LYS A 88 -1.02 -2.38 5.10
C LYS A 88 0.01 -1.25 5.17
N TYR A 89 1.31 -1.58 5.20
CA TYR A 89 2.36 -0.56 5.21
C TYR A 89 2.35 0.31 3.95
N ALA A 90 2.07 -0.26 2.79
CA ALA A 90 1.93 0.52 1.56
C ALA A 90 0.72 1.46 1.59
N ALA A 91 -0.37 1.08 2.28
CA ALA A 91 -1.55 1.92 2.44
C ALA A 91 -1.31 3.16 3.32
N GLU A 92 -0.26 3.14 4.17
CA GLU A 92 0.22 4.30 4.92
C GLU A 92 1.04 5.28 4.04
N GLU A 93 1.27 4.90 2.78
CA GLU A 93 1.90 5.69 1.72
C GLU A 93 3.31 6.21 2.05
N PRO A 94 4.21 5.40 2.64
CA PRO A 94 5.59 5.82 2.80
C PRO A 94 6.18 6.18 1.44
N PRO A 95 7.21 7.03 1.37
CA PRO A 95 7.87 7.34 0.11
C PRO A 95 8.34 6.10 -0.64
N GLU A 96 8.86 5.10 0.09
CA GLU A 96 9.41 3.85 -0.44
C GLU A 96 9.41 2.76 0.64
N ILE A 97 9.39 1.49 0.20
CA ILE A 97 9.50 0.31 1.06
C ILE A 97 10.71 -0.52 0.62
N VAL A 98 11.62 -0.76 1.55
CA VAL A 98 12.69 -1.76 1.42
C VAL A 98 12.32 -2.96 2.28
N VAL A 99 12.25 -4.15 1.70
CA VAL A 99 12.06 -5.39 2.45
C VAL A 99 13.43 -6.02 2.69
N ASP A 100 13.89 -5.98 3.96
CA ASP A 100 15.17 -6.56 4.38
C ASP A 100 15.00 -8.06 4.66
N LEU A 101 15.52 -8.89 3.77
CA LEU A 101 15.38 -10.34 3.81
C LEU A 101 16.45 -11.05 4.64
N ALA A 102 17.30 -10.33 5.37
CA ALA A 102 18.45 -10.89 6.07
C ALA A 102 18.08 -11.96 7.11
N ASN A 103 16.90 -11.84 7.72
CA ASN A 103 16.44 -12.72 8.81
C ASN A 103 15.24 -13.59 8.42
N MET A 104 14.89 -13.63 7.13
CA MET A 104 13.81 -14.46 6.62
C MET A 104 14.35 -15.77 6.06
N ARG A 105 13.71 -16.88 6.42
CA ARG A 105 13.96 -18.20 5.84
C ARG A 105 12.78 -18.61 4.98
N VAL A 106 13.05 -19.31 3.89
CA VAL A 106 12.03 -19.77 2.94
C VAL A 106 12.35 -21.23 2.56
N ALA A 107 11.43 -22.12 2.79
CA ALA A 107 11.60 -23.52 2.45
C ALA A 107 11.28 -23.83 0.98
N ILE A 108 10.32 -23.11 0.38
CA ILE A 108 9.78 -23.40 -0.95
C ILE A 108 9.81 -22.11 -1.79
N ALA A 109 10.49 -22.14 -2.92
CA ALA A 109 10.66 -20.99 -3.81
C ALA A 109 9.34 -20.37 -4.29
N SER A 110 8.27 -21.15 -4.45
CA SER A 110 6.96 -20.64 -4.87
C SER A 110 6.35 -19.62 -3.91
N LEU A 111 6.72 -19.65 -2.62
CA LEU A 111 6.25 -18.67 -1.64
C LEU A 111 6.80 -17.27 -1.89
N LEU A 112 7.90 -17.15 -2.64
CA LEU A 112 8.47 -15.85 -3.02
C LEU A 112 7.58 -15.04 -3.96
N THR A 113 6.54 -15.65 -4.54
CA THR A 113 5.53 -14.96 -5.36
C THR A 113 4.74 -13.90 -4.60
N VAL A 114 4.82 -13.90 -3.26
CA VAL A 114 4.25 -12.83 -2.42
C VAL A 114 4.76 -11.45 -2.83
N PHE A 115 6.05 -11.32 -3.14
CA PHE A 115 6.67 -10.02 -3.45
C PHE A 115 6.20 -9.44 -4.78
N PRO A 116 6.22 -10.15 -5.93
CA PRO A 116 5.61 -9.65 -7.15
C PRO A 116 4.11 -9.37 -7.01
N THR A 117 3.38 -10.21 -6.26
CA THR A 117 1.95 -10.01 -6.02
C THR A 117 1.67 -8.70 -5.30
N VAL A 118 2.40 -8.43 -4.19
CA VAL A 118 2.29 -7.16 -3.46
C VAL A 118 2.71 -6.00 -4.35
N ARG A 119 3.88 -6.10 -5.00
CA ARG A 119 4.38 -5.02 -5.86
C ARG A 119 3.42 -4.66 -6.98
N ASN A 120 2.85 -5.63 -7.66
CA ASN A 120 1.87 -5.37 -8.73
C ASN A 120 0.64 -4.63 -8.17
N ARG A 121 0.18 -5.02 -6.99
CA ARG A 121 -0.99 -4.39 -6.37
C ARG A 121 -0.74 -2.96 -5.93
N ILE A 122 0.43 -2.66 -5.36
CA ILE A 122 0.76 -1.31 -4.88
C ILE A 122 1.38 -0.41 -5.95
N ASN A 123 1.85 -0.98 -7.07
CA ASN A 123 2.54 -0.24 -8.11
C ASN A 123 1.65 0.80 -8.78
N ASP A 124 0.39 0.48 -9.07
CA ASP A 124 -0.53 1.41 -9.70
C ASP A 124 -1.18 2.34 -8.68
N TRP A 125 -1.52 1.84 -7.51
CA TRP A 125 -2.00 2.60 -6.37
C TRP A 125 -1.64 1.89 -5.06
N PRO A 126 -1.09 2.61 -4.06
CA PRO A 126 -0.78 4.06 -4.01
C PRO A 126 0.52 4.48 -4.72
N GLY A 127 1.11 3.63 -5.54
CA GLY A 127 2.32 3.94 -6.28
C GLY A 127 3.61 3.93 -5.44
N VAL A 128 3.60 3.22 -4.31
CA VAL A 128 4.76 3.09 -3.41
C VAL A 128 5.76 2.09 -4.00
N PRO A 129 7.01 2.49 -4.24
CA PRO A 129 8.04 1.54 -4.65
C PRO A 129 8.32 0.52 -3.57
N LEU A 130 8.44 -0.74 -3.98
CA LEU A 130 8.86 -1.84 -3.14
C LEU A 130 10.08 -2.50 -3.79
N VAL A 131 11.14 -2.64 -3.01
CA VAL A 131 12.38 -3.31 -3.40
C VAL A 131 12.78 -4.34 -2.34
N LEU A 132 13.54 -5.35 -2.72
CA LEU A 132 14.07 -6.37 -1.83
C LEU A 132 15.56 -6.13 -1.58
N ALA A 133 16.05 -6.45 -0.39
CA ALA A 133 17.45 -6.29 -0.05
C ALA A 133 17.93 -7.33 0.95
N GLY A 134 19.25 -7.57 1.02
CA GLY A 134 19.89 -8.26 2.14
C GLY A 134 19.67 -9.76 2.22
N ALA A 135 19.18 -10.41 1.16
CA ALA A 135 18.99 -11.86 1.17
C ALA A 135 20.30 -12.61 1.40
N ARG A 136 20.33 -13.51 2.38
CA ARG A 136 21.45 -14.39 2.71
C ARG A 136 21.23 -15.78 2.14
N GLN A 137 22.27 -16.60 2.11
CA GLN A 137 22.14 -18.02 1.76
C GLN A 137 21.33 -18.78 2.82
N PRO A 138 20.45 -19.75 2.42
CA PRO A 138 20.19 -20.21 1.04
C PRO A 138 19.16 -19.37 0.26
N LEU A 139 18.47 -18.40 0.90
CA LEU A 139 17.42 -17.59 0.28
C LEU A 139 17.90 -16.86 -0.97
N ARG A 140 19.15 -16.39 -0.98
CA ARG A 140 19.73 -15.71 -2.15
C ARG A 140 19.70 -16.61 -3.38
N THR A 141 20.12 -17.87 -3.26
CA THR A 141 20.06 -18.83 -4.36
C THR A 141 18.63 -19.05 -4.87
N LEU A 142 17.66 -19.16 -3.96
CA LEU A 142 16.24 -19.31 -4.32
C LEU A 142 15.72 -18.09 -5.08
N LEU A 143 16.12 -16.89 -4.66
CA LEU A 143 15.76 -15.65 -5.37
C LEU A 143 16.38 -15.60 -6.76
N ASP A 144 17.69 -15.85 -6.86
CA ASP A 144 18.44 -15.76 -8.12
C ASP A 144 17.95 -16.75 -9.19
N THR A 145 17.43 -17.91 -8.75
CA THR A 145 16.84 -18.93 -9.65
C THR A 145 15.36 -18.69 -9.94
N SER A 146 14.72 -17.75 -9.26
CA SER A 146 13.29 -17.44 -9.43
C SER A 146 13.08 -16.30 -10.43
N ALA A 147 11.81 -16.05 -10.80
CA ALA A 147 11.43 -14.89 -11.60
C ALA A 147 11.34 -13.58 -10.78
N VAL A 148 11.49 -13.64 -9.45
CA VAL A 148 11.27 -12.49 -8.56
C VAL A 148 12.17 -11.31 -8.90
N PRO A 149 13.50 -11.43 -9.10
CA PRO A 149 14.37 -10.29 -9.40
C PRO A 149 14.03 -9.56 -10.71
N ARG A 150 13.38 -10.25 -11.64
CA ARG A 150 12.90 -9.63 -12.90
C ARG A 150 11.68 -8.75 -12.68
N LEU A 151 10.91 -9.05 -11.64
CA LEU A 151 9.64 -8.41 -11.32
C LEU A 151 9.76 -7.40 -10.17
N VAL A 152 10.67 -7.64 -9.22
CA VAL A 152 10.90 -6.79 -8.04
C VAL A 152 12.40 -6.48 -7.96
N PRO A 153 12.83 -5.21 -8.01
CA PRO A 153 14.23 -4.86 -7.87
C PRO A 153 14.81 -5.45 -6.58
N THR A 154 15.95 -6.10 -6.69
CA THR A 154 16.59 -6.81 -5.58
C THR A 154 18.04 -6.36 -5.46
N TYR A 155 18.48 -6.03 -4.24
CA TYR A 155 19.80 -5.49 -3.95
C TYR A 155 20.54 -6.37 -2.94
N PRO A 156 21.88 -6.42 -3.01
CA PRO A 156 22.70 -7.20 -2.08
C PRO A 156 22.56 -6.75 -0.62
N SER A 157 22.32 -5.45 -0.39
CA SER A 157 22.21 -4.86 0.94
C SER A 157 21.13 -3.77 0.98
N VAL A 158 20.65 -3.45 2.19
CA VAL A 158 19.74 -2.32 2.42
C VAL A 158 20.41 -1.00 2.01
N GLY A 159 21.72 -0.83 2.26
CA GLY A 159 22.45 0.37 1.87
C GLY A 159 22.43 0.60 0.36
N GLU A 160 22.67 -0.44 -0.45
CA GLU A 160 22.61 -0.34 -1.91
C GLU A 160 21.18 -0.08 -2.42
N ALA A 161 20.17 -0.67 -1.78
CA ALA A 161 18.78 -0.40 -2.09
C ALA A 161 18.42 1.07 -1.87
N LEU A 162 18.86 1.66 -0.74
CA LEU A 162 18.62 3.06 -0.42
C LEU A 162 19.31 4.00 -1.43
N GLN A 163 20.56 3.74 -1.77
CA GLN A 163 21.29 4.52 -2.79
C GLN A 163 20.58 4.48 -4.16
N ALA A 164 20.09 3.31 -4.55
CA ALA A 164 19.35 3.16 -5.81
C ALA A 164 18.00 3.91 -5.78
N LEU A 165 17.33 3.93 -4.66
CA LEU A 165 16.08 4.68 -4.47
C LEU A 165 16.29 6.19 -4.46
N GLU A 166 17.38 6.68 -3.86
CA GLU A 166 17.75 8.10 -3.90
C GLU A 166 18.07 8.59 -5.32
N ALA A 167 18.64 7.72 -6.16
CA ALA A 167 18.94 8.01 -7.56
C ALA A 167 17.69 7.94 -8.46
N ALA A 168 16.58 7.38 -7.97
CA ALA A 168 15.34 7.24 -8.73
C ALA A 168 14.63 8.60 -8.90
N PRO A 169 13.81 8.77 -9.97
CA PRO A 169 13.04 10.01 -10.15
C PRO A 169 12.20 10.31 -8.92
N ARG A 170 12.39 11.51 -8.36
CA ARG A 170 11.66 11.96 -7.18
C ARG A 170 10.16 12.01 -7.45
N ARG A 171 9.40 11.57 -6.49
CA ARG A 171 7.94 11.68 -6.46
C ARG A 171 7.57 13.16 -6.25
N ARG A 172 6.78 13.72 -7.16
CA ARG A 172 6.15 15.02 -6.98
C ARG A 172 4.68 14.79 -6.68
N ARG A 173 4.15 15.41 -5.65
CA ARG A 173 2.75 15.26 -5.23
C ARG A 173 2.14 16.62 -4.96
N CYS A 174 0.93 16.84 -5.44
CA CYS A 174 0.05 17.95 -5.09
C CYS A 174 -1.28 17.35 -4.64
N GLN A 175 -1.77 17.76 -3.48
CA GLN A 175 -3.07 17.35 -2.96
C GLN A 175 -3.85 18.56 -2.49
N VAL A 176 -5.14 18.60 -2.79
CA VAL A 176 -6.04 19.70 -2.46
C VAL A 176 -7.39 19.13 -2.02
N GLU A 177 -7.93 19.66 -0.94
CA GLU A 177 -9.28 19.34 -0.49
C GLU A 177 -10.31 19.93 -1.47
N LEU A 178 -11.38 19.17 -1.71
CA LEU A 178 -12.48 19.53 -2.58
C LEU A 178 -13.79 19.52 -1.80
N THR A 179 -14.60 20.53 -2.01
CA THR A 179 -15.96 20.59 -1.51
C THR A 179 -16.95 19.94 -2.49
N CYS A 180 -18.06 19.45 -1.97
CA CYS A 180 -19.17 18.94 -2.78
C CYS A 180 -19.92 20.08 -3.48
N ASP A 181 -19.24 20.75 -4.40
CA ASP A 181 -19.73 21.90 -5.16
C ASP A 181 -19.41 21.73 -6.65
N PRO A 182 -20.35 22.02 -7.58
CA PRO A 182 -20.08 22.02 -8.99
C PRO A 182 -18.89 22.88 -9.45
N ALA A 183 -18.57 23.95 -8.71
CA ALA A 183 -17.40 24.79 -8.96
C ALA A 183 -16.07 24.03 -8.78
N SER A 184 -16.06 22.94 -7.99
CA SER A 184 -14.88 22.10 -7.79
C SER A 184 -14.30 21.54 -9.09
N ALA A 185 -15.13 21.20 -10.07
CA ALA A 185 -14.66 20.77 -11.40
C ALA A 185 -13.87 21.88 -12.12
N GLN A 186 -14.28 23.15 -11.98
CA GLN A 186 -13.52 24.26 -12.56
C GLN A 186 -12.20 24.51 -11.85
N LEU A 187 -12.19 24.41 -10.51
CA LEU A 187 -10.98 24.50 -9.70
C LEU A 187 -9.98 23.41 -10.11
N VAL A 188 -10.44 22.16 -10.19
CA VAL A 188 -9.63 21.00 -10.57
C VAL A 188 -8.99 21.18 -11.95
N ARG A 189 -9.74 21.64 -12.97
CA ARG A 189 -9.16 21.91 -14.29
C ARG A 189 -8.02 22.92 -14.25
N ARG A 190 -8.14 23.98 -13.44
CA ARG A 190 -7.08 24.99 -13.26
C ARG A 190 -5.87 24.39 -12.56
N LEU A 191 -6.09 23.65 -11.47
CA LEU A 191 -5.00 23.01 -10.68
C LEU A 191 -4.23 22.01 -11.51
N VAL A 192 -4.92 21.14 -12.28
CA VAL A 192 -4.25 20.16 -13.16
C VAL A 192 -3.36 20.86 -14.17
N LYS A 193 -3.85 21.94 -14.84
CA LYS A 193 -3.07 22.69 -15.83
C LYS A 193 -1.86 23.35 -15.19
N GLN A 194 -2.04 24.04 -14.06
CA GLN A 194 -0.97 24.75 -13.35
C GLN A 194 0.11 23.77 -12.86
N THR A 195 -0.28 22.76 -12.10
CA THR A 195 0.65 21.77 -11.54
C THR A 195 1.38 21.00 -12.64
N SER A 196 0.67 20.63 -13.71
CA SER A 196 1.29 19.95 -14.85
C SER A 196 2.30 20.84 -15.58
N HIS A 197 2.04 22.14 -15.71
CA HIS A 197 2.98 23.10 -16.29
C HIS A 197 4.25 23.23 -15.43
N GLU A 198 4.10 23.38 -14.11
CA GLU A 198 5.21 23.41 -13.16
C GLU A 198 6.06 22.14 -13.20
N TRP A 199 5.43 21.00 -13.41
CA TRP A 199 6.09 19.70 -13.51
C TRP A 199 6.58 19.37 -14.92
N ARG A 200 6.34 20.24 -15.90
CA ARG A 200 6.72 20.08 -17.30
C ARG A 200 6.13 18.82 -17.94
N VAL A 201 4.88 18.53 -17.62
CA VAL A 201 4.13 17.41 -18.23
C VAL A 201 3.75 17.82 -19.66
N PRO A 202 3.92 16.94 -20.69
CA PRO A 202 3.54 17.24 -22.05
C PRO A 202 2.04 17.58 -22.23
N GLY A 203 1.72 18.55 -23.11
CA GLY A 203 0.36 19.05 -23.27
C GLY A 203 -0.69 17.99 -23.56
N THR A 204 -0.36 16.98 -24.38
CA THR A 204 -1.26 15.85 -24.67
C THR A 204 -1.67 15.05 -23.42
N VAL A 205 -0.74 14.91 -22.47
CA VAL A 205 -1.02 14.27 -21.19
C VAL A 205 -1.84 15.19 -20.30
N VAL A 206 -1.56 16.50 -20.33
CA VAL A 206 -2.31 17.50 -19.56
C VAL A 206 -3.77 17.53 -19.99
N ASP A 207 -4.05 17.52 -21.30
CA ASP A 207 -5.42 17.51 -21.84
C ASP A 207 -6.19 16.27 -21.37
N ALA A 208 -5.57 15.10 -21.45
CA ALA A 208 -6.16 13.86 -20.92
C ALA A 208 -6.38 13.91 -19.41
N ALA A 209 -5.39 14.43 -18.65
CA ALA A 209 -5.48 14.56 -17.21
C ALA A 209 -6.60 15.52 -16.77
N VAL A 210 -6.81 16.62 -17.50
CA VAL A 210 -7.90 17.57 -17.25
C VAL A 210 -9.27 16.91 -17.40
N VAL A 211 -9.44 16.10 -18.45
CA VAL A 211 -10.70 15.37 -18.66
C VAL A 211 -10.88 14.35 -17.54
N VAL A 212 -9.87 13.50 -17.28
CA VAL A 212 -9.92 12.49 -16.22
C VAL A 212 -10.25 13.12 -14.87
N ALA A 213 -9.54 14.17 -14.48
CA ALA A 213 -9.75 14.83 -13.19
C ALA A 213 -11.15 15.45 -13.08
N SER A 214 -11.69 16.03 -14.19
CA SER A 214 -13.05 16.57 -14.21
C SER A 214 -14.08 15.47 -13.99
N GLU A 215 -13.97 14.36 -14.73
CA GLU A 215 -14.92 13.24 -14.63
C GLU A 215 -14.91 12.58 -13.25
N LEU A 216 -13.70 12.42 -12.64
CA LEU A 216 -13.60 11.88 -11.28
C LEU A 216 -14.18 12.85 -10.25
N THR A 217 -13.99 14.16 -10.42
CA THR A 217 -14.56 15.18 -9.54
C THR A 217 -16.08 15.27 -9.70
N ASP A 218 -16.60 15.19 -10.91
CA ASP A 218 -18.04 15.15 -11.15
C ASP A 218 -18.68 13.91 -10.51
N ASN A 219 -17.99 12.77 -10.55
CA ASN A 219 -18.43 11.57 -9.82
C ASN A 219 -18.50 11.80 -8.32
N MET A 220 -17.52 12.47 -7.71
CA MET A 220 -17.54 12.85 -6.30
C MET A 220 -18.75 13.76 -5.99
N VAL A 221 -18.93 14.82 -6.77
CA VAL A 221 -19.99 15.83 -6.53
C VAL A 221 -21.39 15.26 -6.76
N TYR A 222 -21.62 14.60 -7.89
CA TYR A 222 -22.98 14.21 -8.31
C TYR A 222 -23.40 12.82 -7.82
N HIS A 223 -22.45 11.89 -7.67
CA HIS A 223 -22.75 10.50 -7.29
C HIS A 223 -22.47 10.22 -5.83
N ALA A 224 -21.30 10.58 -5.32
CA ALA A 224 -20.98 10.42 -3.91
C ALA A 224 -21.65 11.50 -3.05
N ARG A 225 -21.84 12.71 -3.57
CA ARG A 225 -22.42 13.86 -2.88
C ARG A 225 -21.69 14.15 -1.57
N SER A 226 -20.38 14.14 -1.59
CA SER A 226 -19.53 14.33 -0.45
C SER A 226 -18.35 15.24 -0.77
N ASP A 227 -17.78 15.83 0.24
CA ASP A 227 -16.45 16.42 0.16
C ASP A 227 -15.42 15.32 -0.08
N GLY A 228 -14.22 15.70 -0.52
CA GLY A 228 -13.14 14.78 -0.80
C GLY A 228 -11.84 15.51 -1.06
N TRP A 229 -10.94 14.89 -1.83
CA TRP A 229 -9.70 15.53 -2.25
C TRP A 229 -9.29 15.09 -3.66
N LEU A 230 -8.56 15.98 -4.35
CA LEU A 230 -7.80 15.67 -5.55
C LEU A 230 -6.33 15.46 -5.20
N ARG A 231 -5.71 14.44 -5.80
CA ARG A 231 -4.26 14.23 -5.77
C ARG A 231 -3.73 14.09 -7.18
N LEU A 232 -2.69 14.86 -7.46
CA LEU A 232 -1.86 14.71 -8.65
C LEU A 232 -0.50 14.18 -8.21
N GLU A 233 0.03 13.21 -8.94
CA GLU A 233 1.34 12.66 -8.65
C GLU A 233 2.12 12.38 -9.93
N LEU A 234 3.39 12.81 -9.96
CA LEU A 234 4.31 12.53 -11.04
C LEU A 234 5.53 11.79 -10.50
N ARG A 235 5.80 10.60 -11.08
CA ARG A 235 7.00 9.85 -10.80
C ARG A 235 7.53 9.21 -12.09
N GLY A 236 8.71 9.65 -12.54
CA GLY A 236 9.26 9.21 -13.82
C GLY A 236 8.29 9.48 -14.97
N ASN A 237 7.85 8.42 -15.64
CA ASN A 237 6.88 8.49 -16.73
C ASN A 237 5.42 8.22 -16.33
N ARG A 238 5.13 8.25 -15.04
CA ARG A 238 3.80 7.95 -14.48
C ARG A 238 3.19 9.23 -13.94
N PHE A 239 2.06 9.64 -14.50
CA PHE A 239 1.25 10.74 -14.00
C PHE A 239 -0.09 10.20 -13.49
N THR A 240 -0.31 10.29 -12.20
CA THR A 240 -1.51 9.77 -11.55
C THR A 240 -2.43 10.91 -11.17
N VAL A 241 -3.70 10.75 -11.48
CA VAL A 241 -4.81 11.59 -11.03
C VAL A 241 -5.68 10.73 -10.12
N ALA A 242 -5.96 11.20 -8.92
CA ALA A 242 -6.81 10.49 -7.97
C ALA A 242 -7.77 11.45 -7.29
N VAL A 243 -9.03 11.03 -7.13
CA VAL A 243 -10.06 11.75 -6.39
C VAL A 243 -10.66 10.82 -5.34
N ALA A 244 -10.75 11.33 -4.12
CA ALA A 244 -11.37 10.63 -3.00
C ALA A 244 -12.77 11.17 -2.74
N ASP A 245 -13.63 10.31 -2.27
CA ASP A 245 -14.98 10.63 -1.78
C ASP A 245 -15.39 9.74 -0.59
N ALA A 246 -16.48 10.07 0.09
CA ALA A 246 -16.98 9.35 1.25
C ALA A 246 -17.88 8.13 0.90
N ASP A 247 -18.17 7.88 -0.37
CA ASP A 247 -19.00 6.74 -0.77
C ASP A 247 -18.16 5.46 -0.88
N THR A 248 -18.49 4.44 -0.13
CA THR A 248 -17.78 3.15 -0.14
C THR A 248 -18.11 2.27 -1.33
N ARG A 249 -19.17 2.59 -2.09
CA ARG A 249 -19.58 1.82 -3.26
C ARG A 249 -18.60 2.03 -4.42
N PRO A 250 -18.11 0.97 -5.07
CA PRO A 250 -17.24 1.11 -6.22
C PRO A 250 -17.98 1.80 -7.37
N PRO A 251 -17.30 2.64 -8.17
CA PRO A 251 -17.89 3.24 -9.34
C PRO A 251 -18.21 2.14 -10.37
N GLN A 252 -19.35 2.26 -11.04
CA GLN A 252 -19.80 1.29 -12.03
C GLN A 252 -19.56 1.81 -13.45
N LEU A 253 -18.81 1.05 -14.24
CA LEU A 253 -18.76 1.23 -15.69
C LEU A 253 -20.13 0.87 -16.27
N ARG A 254 -20.86 1.88 -16.76
CA ARG A 254 -22.11 1.64 -17.47
C ARG A 254 -21.85 1.56 -18.97
N VAL A 255 -22.27 0.47 -19.59
CA VAL A 255 -22.18 0.28 -21.04
C VAL A 255 -23.11 1.30 -21.73
N PRO A 256 -22.67 2.00 -22.81
CA PRO A 256 -23.53 2.90 -23.58
C PRO A 256 -24.75 2.15 -24.13
N GLY A 257 -25.96 2.63 -23.82
CA GLY A 257 -27.23 2.02 -24.29
C GLY A 257 -28.29 1.83 -23.21
N GLN A 258 -27.94 1.87 -21.91
CA GLN A 258 -28.94 1.91 -20.85
C GLN A 258 -29.40 3.36 -20.62
N ARG A 259 -30.74 3.56 -20.69
CA ARG A 259 -31.39 4.87 -20.49
C ARG A 259 -31.01 5.44 -19.10
N GLY A 260 -30.20 6.52 -19.10
CA GLY A 260 -29.82 7.27 -17.89
C GLY A 260 -28.80 8.35 -18.21
N VAL A 261 -29.03 9.56 -17.72
CA VAL A 261 -28.07 10.65 -17.75
C VAL A 261 -26.95 10.26 -16.77
N GLY A 262 -25.76 9.92 -17.29
CA GLY A 262 -24.58 9.51 -16.48
C GLY A 262 -24.02 8.17 -16.92
N GLY A 263 -22.70 7.99 -16.78
CA GLY A 263 -21.98 6.74 -17.10
C GLY A 263 -21.00 6.85 -18.25
N ARG A 264 -20.91 8.01 -18.92
CA ARG A 264 -19.90 8.25 -19.96
C ARG A 264 -18.53 8.62 -19.36
N GLY A 265 -18.50 9.17 -18.17
CA GLY A 265 -17.28 9.68 -17.51
C GLY A 265 -16.24 8.61 -17.30
N LEU A 266 -16.60 7.49 -16.70
CA LEU A 266 -15.66 6.37 -16.49
C LEU A 266 -15.21 5.70 -17.79
N VAL A 267 -16.02 5.76 -18.86
CA VAL A 267 -15.59 5.30 -20.20
C VAL A 267 -14.50 6.23 -20.77
N LEU A 268 -14.57 7.54 -20.50
CA LEU A 268 -13.51 8.48 -20.87
C LEU A 268 -12.26 8.26 -20.04
N VAL A 269 -12.41 8.04 -18.71
CA VAL A 269 -11.29 7.68 -17.83
C VAL A 269 -10.58 6.42 -18.33
N ASP A 270 -11.33 5.38 -18.67
CA ASP A 270 -10.79 4.12 -19.19
C ASP A 270 -10.01 4.30 -20.50
N LYS A 271 -10.55 5.09 -21.43
CA LYS A 271 -9.92 5.33 -22.74
C LYS A 271 -8.68 6.24 -22.68
N LEU A 272 -8.64 7.18 -21.73
CA LEU A 272 -7.56 8.17 -21.62
C LEU A 272 -6.45 7.74 -20.68
N SER A 273 -6.68 6.77 -19.81
CA SER A 273 -5.69 6.25 -18.88
C SER A 273 -5.06 4.95 -19.39
N ARG A 274 -3.83 4.68 -18.95
CA ARG A 274 -3.19 3.37 -19.13
C ARG A 274 -3.91 2.30 -18.31
N THR A 275 -4.33 2.67 -17.11
CA THR A 275 -5.11 1.85 -16.19
C THR A 275 -5.77 2.77 -15.18
N TRP A 276 -6.85 2.35 -14.60
CA TRP A 276 -7.54 3.04 -13.52
C TRP A 276 -8.09 2.02 -12.53
N GLY A 277 -8.50 2.48 -11.38
CA GLY A 277 -9.05 1.59 -10.35
C GLY A 277 -9.60 2.34 -9.16
N THR A 278 -9.99 1.57 -8.16
CA THR A 278 -10.48 2.07 -6.89
C THR A 278 -9.76 1.42 -5.72
N ALA A 279 -9.63 2.16 -4.63
CA ALA A 279 -9.13 1.66 -3.37
C ALA A 279 -9.98 2.21 -2.23
N PRO A 280 -10.24 1.43 -1.17
CA PRO A 280 -10.88 1.93 0.03
C PRO A 280 -9.92 2.88 0.76
N GLN A 281 -10.48 3.89 1.46
CA GLN A 281 -9.72 4.73 2.38
C GLN A 281 -9.83 4.21 3.81
N SER A 282 -8.78 4.39 4.60
CA SER A 282 -8.77 4.05 6.04
C SER A 282 -9.76 4.89 6.85
N SER A 283 -10.03 6.11 6.42
CA SER A 283 -11.01 7.03 7.02
C SER A 283 -12.45 6.77 6.60
N GLY A 284 -12.71 5.75 5.78
CA GLY A 284 -13.98 5.50 5.12
C GLY A 284 -14.06 6.13 3.74
N GLY A 285 -14.98 5.62 2.88
CA GLY A 285 -15.08 6.05 1.48
C GLY A 285 -14.10 5.33 0.56
N LYS A 286 -13.83 5.93 -0.59
CA LYS A 286 -12.95 5.36 -1.62
C LYS A 286 -12.08 6.42 -2.29
N VAL A 287 -11.02 5.96 -2.92
CA VAL A 287 -10.24 6.72 -3.91
C VAL A 287 -10.48 6.10 -5.27
N VAL A 288 -10.82 6.93 -6.26
CA VAL A 288 -10.78 6.53 -7.67
C VAL A 288 -9.55 7.17 -8.29
N TRP A 289 -8.70 6.36 -8.89
CA TRP A 289 -7.43 6.80 -9.46
C TRP A 289 -7.28 6.39 -10.91
N ALA A 290 -6.54 7.16 -11.67
CA ALA A 290 -6.19 6.88 -13.06
C ALA A 290 -4.72 7.22 -13.30
N LEU A 291 -4.04 6.32 -14.01
CA LEU A 291 -2.64 6.43 -14.36
C LEU A 291 -2.50 6.77 -15.84
N LEU A 292 -1.84 7.89 -16.12
CA LEU A 292 -1.48 8.32 -17.47
C LEU A 292 0.01 8.09 -17.71
N THR A 293 0.39 7.76 -18.94
CA THR A 293 1.80 7.59 -19.29
C THR A 293 2.36 8.89 -19.86
N VAL A 294 3.43 9.40 -19.25
CA VAL A 294 4.18 10.54 -19.77
C VAL A 294 5.23 10.02 -20.75
N PRO A 295 5.18 10.38 -22.04
CA PRO A 295 6.21 9.97 -22.98
C PRO A 295 7.56 10.58 -22.59
N PRO A 296 8.68 9.90 -22.85
CA PRO A 296 9.99 10.48 -22.63
C PRO A 296 10.15 11.77 -23.44
N ALA A 297 10.80 12.77 -22.86
CA ALA A 297 11.10 13.99 -23.57
C ALA A 297 11.84 13.66 -24.87
N ARG A 298 11.31 14.09 -26.02
CA ARG A 298 12.02 13.94 -27.31
C ARG A 298 13.37 14.63 -27.17
N ARG A 299 14.46 13.88 -27.26
CA ARG A 299 15.78 14.48 -27.45
C ARG A 299 15.70 15.34 -28.71
N PRO A 300 16.14 16.61 -28.69
CA PRO A 300 16.26 17.37 -29.91
C PRO A 300 17.16 16.57 -30.88
N ALA A 301 16.68 16.40 -32.13
CA ALA A 301 17.52 15.83 -33.18
C ALA A 301 18.78 16.70 -33.29
N ARG A 302 19.93 16.08 -33.16
CA ARG A 302 21.20 16.74 -33.38
C ARG A 302 21.40 17.04 -34.87
#